data_5acd7f571a912765e888879d2e7f7e45
#
_entry.id   5acd7f571a912765e888879d2e7f7e45
#
_cell.length_a   1.000
_cell.length_b   1.000
_cell.length_c   1.000
_cell.angle_alpha   90.00
_cell.angle_beta   90.00
_cell.angle_gamma   90.00
#
_symmetry.space_group_name_H-M   'P 1'
#
loop_
_entity.id
_entity.type
_entity.pdbx_description
1 polymer ?
#
loop_
_entity_poly.entity_id
_entity_poly.type
_entity_poly.pdbx_seq_one_letter_code
_entity_poly.pdbx_strand_id
1 'polypeptide(L)'
;LSNDMQTIAESVKGSCWMADAPTVNIASSKGRLGILTPGMGAVSTTFIAGVLAARKGIAEPIGSLSQMGTIRLGKRTDNRVPLIKDLVGLTGMNDLAFGGWDIFIDDAYTAAKNAGVLQNELLDQIKDELAAIKPMPAVFDKAYVKKLDGEHVKTGGTKWDYAQMVMEDIQRFQEENSLDRL
;
A
#
# COMPACT_ATOMS: atom_id res chain seq x y z
N LEU A 1 -4.93 9.58 24.37
CA LEU A 1 -5.39 9.31 22.99
C LEU A 1 -6.90 8.98 22.91
N SER A 2 -7.50 8.34 23.93
CA SER A 2 -8.93 7.99 23.90
C SER A 2 -9.87 9.19 24.18
N ASN A 3 -9.44 10.16 24.96
CA ASN A 3 -10.27 11.34 25.29
C ASN A 3 -10.39 12.35 24.15
N ASP A 4 -9.34 12.47 23.30
CA ASP A 4 -9.36 13.44 22.21
C ASP A 4 -10.32 13.01 21.08
N MET A 5 -10.46 11.71 20.83
CA MET A 5 -11.40 11.18 19.83
C MET A 5 -12.86 11.35 20.26
N GLN A 6 -13.18 11.21 21.54
CA GLN A 6 -14.52 11.47 22.05
C GLN A 6 -14.88 12.96 21.99
N THR A 7 -13.94 13.84 22.31
CA THR A 7 -14.12 15.30 22.24
C THR A 7 -14.34 15.79 20.80
N ILE A 8 -13.70 15.14 19.80
CA ILE A 8 -13.91 15.45 18.39
C ILE A 8 -15.31 15.02 17.94
N ALA A 9 -15.77 13.84 18.36
CA ALA A 9 -17.11 13.34 18.03
C ALA A 9 -18.22 14.22 18.62
N GLU A 10 -18.00 14.83 19.79
CA GLU A 10 -18.95 15.77 20.41
C GLU A 10 -18.95 17.15 19.78
N SER A 11 -17.79 17.64 19.29
CA SER A 11 -17.68 18.93 18.62
C SER A 11 -18.36 18.97 17.24
N VAL A 12 -18.52 17.81 16.58
CA VAL A 12 -19.17 17.71 15.26
C VAL A 12 -20.70 17.64 15.35
N LYS A 13 -21.26 17.37 16.53
CA LYS A 13 -22.72 17.29 16.73
C LYS A 13 -23.49 18.62 16.56
N GLY A 14 -22.79 19.71 16.30
CA GLY A 14 -23.38 21.05 16.19
C GLY A 14 -23.85 21.49 14.82
N SER A 15 -23.72 20.69 13.75
CA SER A 15 -24.21 21.05 12.42
C SER A 15 -25.38 20.15 12.00
N CYS A 16 -26.51 20.78 11.69
CA CYS A 16 -27.83 20.21 11.37
C CYS A 16 -27.90 19.34 10.09
N TRP A 17 -26.76 18.87 9.55
CA TRP A 17 -26.67 18.12 8.29
C TRP A 17 -26.37 16.63 8.46
N MET A 18 -26.13 16.14 9.68
CA MET A 18 -25.65 14.77 9.91
C MET A 18 -26.51 13.94 10.88
N ALA A 19 -27.79 14.28 11.03
CA ALA A 19 -28.66 13.60 11.99
C ALA A 19 -28.90 12.11 11.70
N ASP A 20 -28.71 11.65 10.44
CA ASP A 20 -29.01 10.27 10.00
C ASP A 20 -27.88 9.60 9.21
N ALA A 21 -26.65 10.07 9.29
CA ALA A 21 -25.54 9.34 8.68
C ALA A 21 -25.28 8.04 9.48
N PRO A 22 -25.27 6.87 8.85
CA PRO A 22 -24.98 5.63 9.55
C PRO A 22 -23.61 5.74 10.20
N THR A 23 -23.50 5.40 11.48
CA THR A 23 -22.23 5.34 12.20
C THR A 23 -21.36 4.30 11.53
N VAL A 24 -20.39 4.72 10.74
CA VAL A 24 -19.40 3.83 10.13
C VAL A 24 -18.47 3.37 11.26
N ASN A 25 -18.50 2.08 11.57
CA ASN A 25 -17.55 1.50 12.51
C ASN A 25 -16.20 1.36 11.80
N ILE A 26 -15.29 2.29 12.08
CA ILE A 26 -13.95 2.28 11.50
C ILE A 26 -13.09 1.32 12.32
N ALA A 27 -12.63 0.23 11.68
CA ALA A 27 -11.71 -0.72 12.31
C ALA A 27 -10.39 -0.05 12.70
N SER A 28 -9.75 -0.56 13.73
CA SER A 28 -8.43 -0.08 14.18
C SER A 28 -7.40 -0.21 13.05
N SER A 29 -6.57 0.81 12.87
CA SER A 29 -5.43 0.79 11.94
C SER A 29 -4.17 0.14 12.52
N LYS A 30 -4.25 -0.43 13.71
CA LYS A 30 -3.13 -1.12 14.36
C LYS A 30 -2.79 -2.40 13.61
N GLY A 31 -1.51 -2.78 13.69
CA GLY A 31 -0.98 -3.98 13.06
C GLY A 31 -0.46 -3.76 11.64
N ARG A 32 0.10 -4.81 11.07
CA ARG A 32 0.74 -4.81 9.74
C ARG A 32 -0.29 -4.89 8.63
N LEU A 33 -0.06 -4.11 7.58
CA LEU A 33 -0.90 -4.08 6.38
C LEU A 33 -0.11 -4.58 5.18
N GLY A 34 -0.64 -5.62 4.51
CA GLY A 34 -0.13 -6.09 3.23
C GLY A 34 -0.68 -5.28 2.07
N ILE A 35 0.15 -5.07 1.07
CA ILE A 35 -0.23 -4.45 -0.20
C ILE A 35 0.22 -5.40 -1.31
N LEU A 36 -0.76 -5.98 -2.00
CA LEU A 36 -0.54 -6.85 -3.14
C LEU A 36 -0.91 -6.12 -4.42
N THR A 37 0.02 -6.12 -5.39
CA THR A 37 -0.18 -5.47 -6.68
C THR A 37 -0.26 -6.50 -7.81
N PRO A 38 -1.33 -6.50 -8.62
CA PRO A 38 -1.36 -7.26 -9.86
C PRO A 38 -0.52 -6.55 -10.92
N GLY A 39 0.70 -7.04 -11.13
CA GLY A 39 1.74 -6.42 -11.95
C GLY A 39 2.76 -5.65 -11.10
N MET A 40 4.03 -6.06 -11.21
CA MET A 40 5.15 -5.45 -10.50
C MET A 40 6.06 -4.64 -11.44
N GLY A 41 5.46 -3.99 -12.43
CA GLY A 41 6.15 -3.11 -13.37
C GLY A 41 6.46 -1.73 -12.82
N ALA A 42 6.62 -0.75 -13.70
CA ALA A 42 7.07 0.62 -13.40
C ALA A 42 6.29 1.32 -12.27
N VAL A 43 4.96 1.21 -12.26
CA VAL A 43 4.11 1.91 -11.27
C VAL A 43 4.29 1.30 -9.89
N SER A 44 4.17 -0.02 -9.77
CA SER A 44 4.29 -0.72 -8.49
C SER A 44 5.68 -0.55 -7.89
N THR A 45 6.73 -0.73 -8.69
CA THR A 45 8.12 -0.59 -8.21
C THR A 45 8.45 0.85 -7.81
N THR A 46 7.92 1.85 -8.53
CA THR A 46 8.08 3.27 -8.15
C THR A 46 7.40 3.58 -6.82
N PHE A 47 6.18 3.06 -6.62
CA PHE A 47 5.46 3.21 -5.37
C PHE A 47 6.21 2.56 -4.20
N ILE A 48 6.61 1.32 -4.35
CA ILE A 48 7.35 0.56 -3.33
C ILE A 48 8.67 1.25 -2.98
N ALA A 49 9.45 1.65 -4.00
CA ALA A 49 10.71 2.35 -3.83
C ALA A 49 10.52 3.68 -3.07
N GLY A 50 9.45 4.42 -3.37
CA GLY A 50 9.12 5.67 -2.67
C GLY A 50 8.87 5.43 -1.17
N VAL A 51 8.14 4.39 -0.80
CA VAL A 51 7.92 4.03 0.61
C VAL A 51 9.20 3.59 1.29
N LEU A 52 10.02 2.75 0.63
CA LEU A 52 11.30 2.29 1.19
C LEU A 52 12.28 3.44 1.39
N ALA A 53 12.36 4.37 0.44
CA ALA A 53 13.17 5.58 0.56
C ALA A 53 12.71 6.47 1.73
N ALA A 54 11.40 6.61 1.90
CA ALA A 54 10.84 7.35 3.03
C ALA A 54 11.12 6.69 4.38
N ARG A 55 11.06 5.35 4.45
CA ARG A 55 11.44 4.57 5.65
C ARG A 55 12.88 4.82 6.07
N LYS A 56 13.78 4.92 5.10
CA LYS A 56 15.22 5.18 5.33
C LYS A 56 15.54 6.65 5.56
N GLY A 57 14.56 7.55 5.45
CA GLY A 57 14.77 8.99 5.54
C GLY A 57 15.56 9.58 4.37
N ILE A 58 15.65 8.85 3.25
CA ILE A 58 16.33 9.29 2.01
C ILE A 58 15.42 10.27 1.25
N ALA A 59 14.12 10.08 1.34
CA ALA A 59 13.12 10.93 0.69
C ALA A 59 11.92 11.17 1.61
N GLU A 60 11.18 12.24 1.34
CA GLU A 60 9.91 12.53 2.01
C GLU A 60 8.74 12.04 1.15
N PRO A 61 7.63 11.57 1.76
CA PRO A 61 6.44 11.10 1.03
C PRO A 61 5.61 12.26 0.50
N ILE A 62 6.21 13.16 -0.29
CA ILE A 62 5.63 14.44 -0.74
C ILE A 62 4.31 14.24 -1.49
N GLY A 63 4.19 13.14 -2.25
CA GLY A 63 2.97 12.80 -2.99
C GLY A 63 1.79 12.35 -2.11
N SER A 64 2.01 12.11 -0.81
CA SER A 64 0.98 11.62 0.10
C SER A 64 0.43 12.74 0.99
N LEU A 65 -0.74 13.26 0.62
CA LEU A 65 -1.44 14.26 1.44
C LEU A 65 -1.69 13.75 2.86
N SER A 66 -2.08 12.50 3.03
CA SER A 66 -2.35 11.92 4.36
C SER A 66 -1.12 11.83 5.25
N GLN A 67 0.09 11.73 4.68
CA GLN A 67 1.35 11.67 5.43
C GLN A 67 1.94 13.06 5.73
N MET A 68 1.83 13.99 4.77
CA MET A 68 2.47 15.31 4.82
C MET A 68 1.49 16.45 5.11
N GLY A 69 0.23 16.26 4.77
CA GLY A 69 -0.79 17.31 4.91
C GLY A 69 -1.21 17.52 6.36
N THR A 70 -1.68 18.74 6.61
CA THR A 70 -2.24 19.14 7.91
C THR A 70 -3.72 19.44 7.77
N ILE A 71 -4.45 19.33 8.88
CA ILE A 71 -5.86 19.72 8.95
C ILE A 71 -6.06 20.66 10.13
N ARG A 72 -6.77 21.77 9.89
CA ARG A 72 -7.08 22.70 10.99
C ARG A 72 -8.31 22.23 11.73
N LEU A 73 -8.18 22.10 13.05
CA LEU A 73 -9.26 21.78 13.96
C LEU A 73 -9.71 23.03 14.73
N GLY A 74 -10.99 23.34 14.65
CA GLY A 74 -11.57 24.47 15.36
C GLY A 74 -11.33 25.83 14.67
N LYS A 75 -11.34 26.91 15.48
CA LYS A 75 -11.15 28.27 15.01
C LYS A 75 -9.68 28.54 14.63
N ARG A 76 -9.44 29.51 13.75
CA ARG A 76 -8.09 29.91 13.34
C ARG A 76 -7.21 30.34 14.54
N THR A 77 -7.83 30.95 15.54
CA THR A 77 -7.18 31.40 16.77
C THR A 77 -6.70 30.28 17.66
N ASP A 78 -7.23 29.05 17.49
CA ASP A 78 -6.90 27.92 18.36
C ASP A 78 -5.55 27.29 17.99
N ASN A 79 -4.99 27.64 16.84
CA ASN A 79 -3.70 27.15 16.31
C ASN A 79 -3.53 25.62 16.34
N ARG A 80 -4.64 24.85 16.25
CA ARG A 80 -4.62 23.39 16.21
C ARG A 80 -4.56 22.91 14.77
N VAL A 81 -3.36 22.56 14.32
CA VAL A 81 -3.11 22.14 12.93
C VAL A 81 -2.26 20.85 12.89
N PRO A 82 -2.79 19.72 13.43
CA PRO A 82 -2.08 18.45 13.40
C PRO A 82 -1.90 17.93 11.97
N LEU A 83 -0.95 17.00 11.80
CA LEU A 83 -0.85 16.20 10.59
C LEU A 83 -2.09 15.29 10.47
N ILE A 84 -2.53 15.05 9.24
CA ILE A 84 -3.69 14.18 8.98
C ILE A 84 -3.43 12.78 9.55
N LYS A 85 -2.22 12.22 9.36
CA LYS A 85 -1.84 10.90 9.88
C LYS A 85 -1.93 10.77 11.40
N ASP A 86 -1.77 11.86 12.14
CA ASP A 86 -1.85 11.87 13.60
C ASP A 86 -3.29 11.95 14.09
N LEU A 87 -4.19 12.47 13.26
CA LEU A 87 -5.61 12.60 13.55
C LEU A 87 -6.41 11.37 13.14
N VAL A 88 -6.11 10.85 11.95
CA VAL A 88 -6.74 9.65 11.40
C VAL A 88 -5.78 8.50 11.60
N GLY A 89 -6.17 7.49 12.39
CA GLY A 89 -5.31 6.34 12.67
C GLY A 89 -4.96 5.58 11.39
N LEU A 90 -3.91 5.97 10.70
CA LEU A 90 -3.37 5.29 9.53
C LEU A 90 -2.33 4.24 9.95
N THR A 91 -2.20 3.19 9.14
CA THR A 91 -1.08 2.25 9.28
C THR A 91 0.23 2.98 9.03
N GLY A 92 1.21 2.79 9.92
CA GLY A 92 2.54 3.38 9.76
C GLY A 92 3.25 2.85 8.51
N MET A 93 4.06 3.66 7.87
CA MET A 93 4.82 3.22 6.69
C MET A 93 5.71 2.01 6.98
N ASN A 94 6.23 1.88 8.21
CA ASN A 94 7.06 0.75 8.63
C ASN A 94 6.27 -0.55 8.79
N ASP A 95 4.95 -0.47 8.92
CA ASP A 95 4.06 -1.60 9.11
C ASP A 95 3.45 -2.10 7.78
N LEU A 96 3.90 -1.56 6.64
CA LEU A 96 3.48 -2.01 5.32
C LEU A 96 4.36 -3.17 4.84
N ALA A 97 3.77 -4.20 4.25
CA ALA A 97 4.47 -5.26 3.53
C ALA A 97 4.01 -5.26 2.07
N PHE A 98 4.93 -5.52 1.15
CA PHE A 98 4.68 -5.45 -0.28
C PHE A 98 4.88 -6.80 -0.95
N GLY A 99 4.02 -7.10 -1.89
CA GLY A 99 4.10 -8.25 -2.77
C GLY A 99 3.24 -8.04 -4.01
N GLY A 100 3.14 -9.07 -4.83
CA GLY A 100 2.31 -8.99 -6.02
C GLY A 100 2.54 -10.16 -6.95
N TRP A 101 1.88 -10.11 -8.10
CA TRP A 101 2.03 -11.08 -9.17
C TRP A 101 2.59 -10.41 -10.40
N ASP A 102 3.47 -11.09 -11.11
CA ASP A 102 3.92 -10.64 -12.41
C ASP A 102 4.15 -11.82 -13.35
N ILE A 103 4.06 -11.57 -14.66
CA ILE A 103 4.39 -12.53 -15.70
C ILE A 103 5.90 -12.65 -15.92
N PHE A 104 6.68 -11.74 -15.34
CA PHE A 104 8.14 -11.77 -15.30
C PHE A 104 8.62 -12.18 -13.92
N ILE A 105 9.72 -12.93 -13.85
CA ILE A 105 10.28 -13.43 -12.59
C ILE A 105 11.18 -12.41 -11.88
N ASP A 106 11.43 -11.27 -12.51
CA ASP A 106 12.31 -10.24 -11.98
C ASP A 106 11.86 -9.78 -10.59
N ASP A 107 12.80 -9.66 -9.65
CA ASP A 107 12.53 -9.01 -8.37
C ASP A 107 12.24 -7.50 -8.55
N ALA A 108 11.73 -6.85 -7.50
CA ALA A 108 11.33 -5.45 -7.59
C ALA A 108 12.51 -4.50 -7.89
N TYR A 109 13.75 -4.84 -7.52
CA TYR A 109 14.92 -4.04 -7.86
C TYR A 109 15.24 -4.14 -9.36
N THR A 110 15.28 -5.34 -9.89
CA THR A 110 15.52 -5.58 -11.32
C THR A 110 14.43 -4.96 -12.18
N ALA A 111 13.17 -5.17 -11.78
CA ALA A 111 12.02 -4.57 -12.47
C ALA A 111 12.04 -3.04 -12.45
N ALA A 112 12.38 -2.42 -11.30
CA ALA A 112 12.52 -0.97 -11.19
C ALA A 112 13.63 -0.40 -12.09
N LYS A 113 14.76 -1.12 -12.16
CA LYS A 113 15.88 -0.75 -13.00
C LYS A 113 15.54 -0.85 -14.49
N ASN A 114 14.87 -1.93 -14.88
CA ASN A 114 14.40 -2.14 -16.25
C ASN A 114 13.34 -1.11 -16.67
N ALA A 115 12.49 -0.68 -15.74
CA ALA A 115 11.49 0.35 -15.98
C ALA A 115 12.10 1.73 -16.27
N GLY A 116 13.30 2.03 -15.74
CA GLY A 116 14.03 3.27 -16.03
C GLY A 116 13.35 4.55 -15.54
N VAL A 117 12.45 4.46 -14.56
CA VAL A 117 11.70 5.61 -14.02
C VAL A 117 12.50 6.31 -12.92
N LEU A 118 13.16 5.54 -12.07
CA LEU A 118 13.91 6.03 -10.92
C LEU A 118 15.41 6.07 -11.22
N GLN A 119 16.10 7.00 -10.56
CA GLN A 119 17.56 7.11 -10.66
C GLN A 119 18.24 5.90 -10.01
N ASN A 120 19.30 5.40 -10.65
CA ASN A 120 20.02 4.23 -10.16
C ASN A 120 20.61 4.44 -8.76
N GLU A 121 21.06 5.65 -8.47
CA GLU A 121 21.64 6.02 -7.17
C GLU A 121 20.62 5.85 -6.03
N LEU A 122 19.34 6.13 -6.29
CA LEU A 122 18.27 5.89 -5.32
C LEU A 122 18.01 4.39 -5.18
N LEU A 123 17.90 3.68 -6.30
CA LEU A 123 17.64 2.24 -6.31
C LEU A 123 18.75 1.45 -5.58
N ASP A 124 20.00 1.85 -5.76
CA ASP A 124 21.14 1.20 -5.11
C ASP A 124 21.13 1.38 -3.58
N GLN A 125 20.59 2.49 -3.06
CA GLN A 125 20.46 2.74 -1.62
C GLN A 125 19.37 1.87 -0.94
N ILE A 126 18.40 1.38 -1.71
CA ILE A 126 17.27 0.55 -1.22
C ILE A 126 17.28 -0.83 -1.88
N LYS A 127 18.41 -1.23 -2.44
CA LYS A 127 18.54 -2.45 -3.25
C LYS A 127 18.12 -3.71 -2.51
N ASP A 128 18.63 -3.89 -1.30
CA ASP A 128 18.43 -5.13 -0.55
C ASP A 128 16.95 -5.37 -0.23
N GLU A 129 16.24 -4.30 0.14
CA GLU A 129 14.80 -4.37 0.42
C GLU A 129 13.97 -4.60 -0.84
N LEU A 130 14.34 -3.94 -1.96
CA LEU A 130 13.66 -4.16 -3.24
C LEU A 130 13.90 -5.57 -3.78
N ALA A 131 15.13 -6.06 -3.73
CA ALA A 131 15.48 -7.40 -4.22
C ALA A 131 14.85 -8.54 -3.38
N ALA A 132 14.49 -8.25 -2.12
CA ALA A 132 13.76 -9.19 -1.29
C ALA A 132 12.30 -9.39 -1.75
N ILE A 133 11.73 -8.42 -2.47
CA ILE A 133 10.34 -8.49 -2.95
C ILE A 133 10.34 -9.16 -4.33
N LYS A 134 9.86 -10.41 -4.34
CA LYS A 134 9.75 -11.23 -5.55
C LYS A 134 8.29 -11.42 -5.94
N PRO A 135 7.96 -11.36 -7.22
CA PRO A 135 6.60 -11.59 -7.69
C PRO A 135 6.19 -13.06 -7.53
N MET A 136 4.92 -13.29 -7.27
CA MET A 136 4.27 -14.57 -7.42
C MET A 136 3.87 -14.79 -8.89
N PRO A 137 3.74 -16.04 -9.37
CA PRO A 137 3.27 -16.32 -10.72
C PRO A 137 1.90 -15.74 -10.98
N ALA A 138 1.74 -14.97 -12.05
CA ALA A 138 0.48 -14.30 -12.38
C ALA A 138 -0.53 -15.24 -13.06
N VAL A 139 -1.80 -14.91 -12.92
CA VAL A 139 -2.84 -15.41 -13.84
C VAL A 139 -2.85 -14.51 -15.06
N PHE A 140 -2.54 -15.05 -16.21
CA PHE A 140 -2.38 -14.27 -17.43
C PHE A 140 -2.98 -15.01 -18.65
N ASP A 141 -3.77 -14.29 -19.43
CA ASP A 141 -4.33 -14.78 -20.68
C ASP A 141 -3.74 -13.99 -21.86
N LYS A 142 -2.82 -14.63 -22.58
CA LYS A 142 -2.14 -14.05 -23.74
C LYS A 142 -3.11 -13.68 -24.88
N ALA A 143 -4.25 -14.36 -24.97
CA ALA A 143 -5.27 -14.02 -25.97
C ALA A 143 -5.88 -12.65 -25.70
N TYR A 144 -5.94 -12.24 -24.43
CA TYR A 144 -6.48 -10.97 -23.99
C TYR A 144 -5.45 -9.83 -24.10
N VAL A 145 -4.17 -10.11 -23.78
CA VAL A 145 -3.08 -9.11 -23.79
C VAL A 145 -1.97 -9.53 -24.75
N LYS A 146 -2.24 -9.41 -26.04
CA LYS A 146 -1.40 -9.95 -27.13
C LYS A 146 0.04 -9.41 -27.19
N LYS A 147 0.29 -8.20 -26.64
CA LYS A 147 1.58 -7.52 -26.71
C LYS A 147 2.55 -7.89 -25.60
N LEU A 148 2.05 -8.55 -24.53
CA LEU A 148 2.88 -8.99 -23.44
C LEU A 148 3.13 -10.49 -23.54
N ASP A 149 4.32 -10.92 -23.21
CA ASP A 149 4.73 -12.32 -23.18
C ASP A 149 5.66 -12.53 -22.00
N GLY A 150 5.27 -13.43 -21.09
CA GLY A 150 6.05 -13.79 -19.92
C GLY A 150 5.73 -15.22 -19.51
N GLU A 151 6.72 -15.91 -18.98
CA GLU A 151 6.64 -17.34 -18.64
C GLU A 151 6.27 -17.58 -17.16
N HIS A 152 6.34 -16.53 -16.33
CA HIS A 152 6.05 -16.63 -14.89
C HIS A 152 4.54 -16.53 -14.62
N VAL A 153 3.83 -17.57 -15.09
CA VAL A 153 2.36 -17.63 -15.06
C VAL A 153 1.86 -18.93 -14.47
N LYS A 154 0.68 -18.87 -13.86
CA LYS A 154 -0.05 -20.05 -13.41
C LYS A 154 -0.61 -20.80 -14.62
N THR A 155 -0.43 -22.12 -14.64
CA THR A 155 -0.86 -22.98 -15.75
C THR A 155 -1.67 -24.16 -15.26
N GLY A 156 -2.42 -24.80 -16.18
CA GLY A 156 -3.02 -26.13 -15.94
C GLY A 156 -4.33 -26.11 -15.16
N GLY A 157 -5.13 -25.04 -15.26
CA GLY A 157 -6.40 -24.97 -14.53
C GLY A 157 -7.54 -24.33 -15.32
N THR A 158 -8.75 -24.48 -14.78
CA THR A 158 -9.91 -23.69 -15.15
C THR A 158 -9.82 -22.28 -14.55
N LYS A 159 -10.71 -21.38 -14.94
CA LYS A 159 -10.79 -20.05 -14.33
C LYS A 159 -11.02 -20.10 -12.82
N TRP A 160 -11.75 -21.12 -12.36
CA TRP A 160 -12.00 -21.36 -10.94
C TRP A 160 -10.72 -21.80 -10.22
N ASP A 161 -9.96 -22.71 -10.81
CA ASP A 161 -8.68 -23.17 -10.24
C ASP A 161 -7.69 -22.01 -10.12
N TYR A 162 -7.64 -21.13 -11.12
CA TYR A 162 -6.81 -19.91 -11.04
C TYR A 162 -7.26 -18.97 -9.92
N ALA A 163 -8.55 -18.81 -9.71
CA ALA A 163 -9.07 -18.00 -8.59
C ALA A 163 -8.64 -18.61 -7.24
N GLN A 164 -8.74 -19.93 -7.08
CA GLN A 164 -8.28 -20.62 -5.88
C GLN A 164 -6.77 -20.44 -5.66
N MET A 165 -5.95 -20.61 -6.69
CA MET A 165 -4.49 -20.38 -6.61
C MET A 165 -4.15 -18.96 -6.16
N VAL A 166 -4.90 -17.96 -6.62
CA VAL A 166 -4.69 -16.56 -6.18
C VAL A 166 -5.11 -16.37 -4.72
N MET A 167 -6.21 -16.99 -4.29
CA MET A 167 -6.63 -16.96 -2.88
C MET A 167 -5.60 -17.62 -1.96
N GLU A 168 -5.00 -18.73 -2.38
CA GLU A 168 -3.92 -19.42 -1.66
C GLU A 168 -2.66 -18.54 -1.58
N ASP A 169 -2.29 -17.83 -2.65
CA ASP A 169 -1.18 -16.89 -2.64
C ASP A 169 -1.42 -15.75 -1.65
N ILE A 170 -2.64 -15.20 -1.61
CA ILE A 170 -3.03 -14.14 -0.67
C ILE A 170 -2.89 -14.64 0.77
N GLN A 171 -3.44 -15.81 1.06
CA GLN A 171 -3.38 -16.40 2.41
C GLN A 171 -1.94 -16.67 2.81
N ARG A 172 -1.14 -17.29 1.94
CA ARG A 172 0.27 -17.55 2.19
C ARG A 172 1.04 -16.25 2.45
N PHE A 173 0.84 -15.22 1.64
CA PHE A 173 1.49 -13.93 1.83
C PHE A 173 1.11 -13.29 3.18
N GLN A 174 -0.15 -13.40 3.59
CA GLN A 174 -0.63 -12.91 4.87
C GLN A 174 0.05 -13.65 6.04
N GLU A 175 0.15 -14.96 5.97
CA GLU A 175 0.77 -15.81 7.00
C GLU A 175 2.28 -15.55 7.09
N GLU A 176 3.01 -15.60 5.97
CA GLU A 176 4.47 -15.40 5.91
C GLU A 176 4.91 -14.04 6.44
N ASN A 177 4.10 -13.01 6.22
CA ASN A 177 4.41 -11.65 6.66
C ASN A 177 3.73 -11.27 7.98
N SER A 178 3.00 -12.19 8.62
CA SER A 178 2.26 -11.94 9.87
C SER A 178 1.39 -10.68 9.78
N LEU A 179 0.54 -10.63 8.75
CA LEU A 179 -0.28 -9.45 8.47
C LEU A 179 -1.62 -9.52 9.18
N ASP A 180 -2.02 -8.40 9.78
CA ASP A 180 -3.34 -8.24 10.38
C ASP A 180 -4.40 -7.91 9.33
N ARG A 181 -3.98 -7.31 8.22
CA ARG A 181 -4.85 -6.86 7.12
C ARG A 181 -4.14 -6.93 5.78
N LEU A 182 -4.95 -7.00 4.71
CA LEU A 182 -4.50 -7.03 3.32
C LEU A 182 -5.39 -6.10 2.49
#